data_8a164e32b319d634fe7db0dfb7373b5a
#
_entry.id   8a164e32b319d634fe7db0dfb7373b5a
#
_cell.length_a   1.000
_cell.length_b   1.000
_cell.length_c   1.000
_cell.angle_alpha   90.00
_cell.angle_beta   90.00
_cell.angle_gamma   90.00
#
_symmetry.space_group_name_H-M   'P 1'
#
loop_
_entity.id
_entity.type
_entity.pdbx_description
1 polymer ?
#
loop_
_entity_poly.entity_id
_entity_poly.type
_entity_poly.pdbx_seq_one_letter_code
_entity_poly.pdbx_strand_id
1 'polypeptide(L)'
;MKKNIYIIWCLLLYAISTQAEVKLPGIFSDRMVLQRETPIPIWGWAEPKETIVVDFNGKQYKTRASKTGEWSINLPEQKAGGPYELKINQTSIQDVYVGDVYLCSGQSNMELTVKRVMDKYKDEIMSYENNLIRYTKTKYAYNFIAPQENSENEWKTCNRKDALDFAALCYFFAKEMQAEKEVAIGIINSSWGGTKIASWSTRQSLEKYENFKEKFRSSQYSNPDYPDSVKNAQQAQVSQWHQRQAADDLGSKEKWIHESFDASDWEEIDVFNSNWGGSRNSPLNGVHYFRQRINIPESLAGQKATLRVGTLKDSDATYINGVCVGRTSYQYPP
;
A
#
# COMPACT_ATOMS: atom_id res chain seq x y z
N MET A 1 -76.22 -34.51 11.29
CA MET A 1 -74.94 -35.16 10.93
C MET A 1 -74.06 -34.13 10.34
N LYS A 2 -73.13 -33.59 11.11
CA LYS A 2 -72.11 -32.58 10.62
C LYS A 2 -70.83 -33.32 10.33
N LYS A 3 -70.39 -33.32 9.05
CA LYS A 3 -69.13 -33.89 8.62
C LYS A 3 -68.05 -32.83 8.84
N ASN A 4 -67.09 -33.07 9.74
CA ASN A 4 -65.91 -32.28 9.93
C ASN A 4 -64.89 -32.71 8.86
N ILE A 5 -64.57 -31.77 7.96
CA ILE A 5 -63.45 -31.88 7.00
C ILE A 5 -62.22 -31.27 7.67
N TYR A 6 -61.26 -32.12 8.05
CA TYR A 6 -59.96 -31.68 8.50
C TYR A 6 -59.11 -31.43 7.26
N ILE A 7 -58.85 -30.16 6.97
CA ILE A 7 -57.85 -29.74 5.97
C ILE A 7 -56.47 -29.82 6.65
N ILE A 8 -55.72 -30.88 6.32
CA ILE A 8 -54.29 -31.00 6.70
C ILE A 8 -53.51 -30.06 5.80
N TRP A 9 -53.13 -28.91 6.32
CA TRP A 9 -52.12 -28.03 5.72
C TRP A 9 -50.75 -28.70 5.88
N CYS A 10 -50.24 -29.40 4.86
CA CYS A 10 -48.83 -29.74 4.75
C CYS A 10 -48.05 -28.47 4.46
N LEU A 11 -47.55 -27.84 5.48
CA LEU A 11 -46.47 -26.84 5.37
C LEU A 11 -45.21 -27.56 4.90
N LEU A 12 -45.00 -27.62 3.60
CA LEU A 12 -43.70 -27.88 2.99
C LEU A 12 -42.80 -26.70 3.37
N LEU A 13 -42.09 -26.82 4.49
CA LEU A 13 -40.94 -26.04 4.80
C LEU A 13 -39.86 -26.37 3.74
N TYR A 14 -39.85 -25.67 2.64
CA TYR A 14 -38.66 -25.53 1.82
C TYR A 14 -37.65 -24.87 2.71
N ALA A 15 -36.79 -25.65 3.35
CA ALA A 15 -35.54 -25.16 3.90
C ALA A 15 -34.72 -24.66 2.70
N ILE A 16 -34.90 -23.39 2.36
CA ILE A 16 -33.91 -22.70 1.53
C ILE A 16 -32.65 -22.75 2.37
N SER A 17 -31.79 -23.73 2.10
CA SER A 17 -30.43 -23.72 2.58
C SER A 17 -29.81 -22.49 1.96
N THR A 18 -29.89 -21.35 2.65
CA THR A 18 -29.01 -20.22 2.36
C THR A 18 -27.61 -20.74 2.68
N GLN A 19 -26.97 -21.29 1.66
CA GLN A 19 -25.57 -21.63 1.77
C GLN A 19 -24.87 -20.35 2.11
N ALA A 20 -24.24 -20.27 3.28
CA ALA A 20 -23.54 -19.08 3.70
C ALA A 20 -22.44 -18.75 2.67
N GLU A 21 -22.25 -17.47 2.42
CA GLU A 21 -21.23 -17.03 1.48
C GLU A 21 -19.85 -17.44 2.01
N VAL A 22 -19.07 -18.11 1.16
CA VAL A 22 -17.70 -18.51 1.50
C VAL A 22 -16.83 -17.27 1.66
N LYS A 23 -16.19 -17.13 2.79
CA LYS A 23 -15.24 -16.04 3.03
C LYS A 23 -13.86 -16.39 2.45
N LEU A 24 -13.34 -15.53 1.60
CA LEU A 24 -12.04 -15.71 0.97
C LEU A 24 -11.04 -14.64 1.45
N PRO A 25 -9.73 -14.96 1.51
CA PRO A 25 -8.71 -13.93 1.65
C PRO A 25 -8.77 -12.95 0.47
N GLY A 26 -8.50 -11.66 0.71
CA GLY A 26 -8.58 -10.63 -0.33
C GLY A 26 -7.65 -10.87 -1.53
N ILE A 27 -6.63 -11.72 -1.39
CA ILE A 27 -5.77 -12.13 -2.49
C ILE A 27 -6.53 -12.92 -3.57
N PHE A 28 -7.62 -13.61 -3.20
CA PHE A 28 -8.52 -14.27 -4.14
C PHE A 28 -9.63 -13.31 -4.54
N SER A 29 -9.38 -12.53 -5.55
CA SER A 29 -10.32 -11.56 -6.11
C SER A 29 -10.13 -11.43 -7.62
N ASP A 30 -11.05 -10.74 -8.27
CA ASP A 30 -11.00 -10.52 -9.71
C ASP A 30 -9.63 -10.04 -10.17
N ARG A 31 -9.22 -10.44 -11.37
CA ARG A 31 -7.96 -10.09 -12.02
C ARG A 31 -6.71 -10.71 -11.38
N MET A 32 -6.84 -11.63 -10.43
CA MET A 32 -5.68 -12.30 -9.82
C MET A 32 -4.90 -13.15 -10.82
N VAL A 33 -3.64 -13.42 -10.48
CA VAL A 33 -2.80 -14.40 -11.17
C VAL A 33 -2.50 -15.55 -10.22
N LEU A 34 -2.71 -16.78 -10.68
CA LEU A 34 -2.35 -18.01 -10.00
C LEU A 34 -1.02 -18.54 -10.54
N GLN A 35 -0.19 -19.11 -9.66
CA GLN A 35 1.12 -19.62 -10.06
C GLN A 35 0.97 -20.85 -10.97
N ARG A 36 1.65 -20.83 -12.12
CA ARG A 36 1.72 -21.96 -13.06
C ARG A 36 2.70 -23.05 -12.61
N GLU A 37 2.55 -24.23 -13.21
CA GLU A 37 3.49 -25.35 -13.12
C GLU A 37 3.79 -25.82 -11.69
N THR A 38 2.83 -25.61 -10.79
CA THR A 38 2.83 -26.09 -9.41
C THR A 38 1.40 -26.30 -8.94
N PRO A 39 1.13 -27.17 -7.96
CA PRO A 39 -0.20 -27.26 -7.36
C PRO A 39 -0.65 -25.89 -6.83
N ILE A 40 -1.89 -25.51 -7.14
CA ILE A 40 -2.45 -24.20 -6.83
C ILE A 40 -3.26 -24.30 -5.53
N PRO A 41 -2.79 -23.79 -4.40
CA PRO A 41 -3.53 -23.77 -3.15
C PRO A 41 -4.65 -22.73 -3.20
N ILE A 42 -5.87 -23.15 -2.87
CA ILE A 42 -7.04 -22.29 -2.65
C ILE A 42 -7.54 -22.57 -1.25
N TRP A 43 -7.84 -21.51 -0.48
CA TRP A 43 -8.30 -21.65 0.91
C TRP A 43 -9.24 -20.51 1.33
N GLY A 44 -9.92 -20.71 2.44
CA GLY A 44 -10.80 -19.72 3.02
C GLY A 44 -11.55 -20.24 4.24
N TRP A 45 -12.66 -19.61 4.53
CA TRP A 45 -13.53 -19.94 5.67
C TRP A 45 -14.96 -20.12 5.19
N ALA A 46 -15.67 -21.04 5.84
CA ALA A 46 -17.06 -21.36 5.57
C ALA A 46 -17.72 -21.86 6.87
N GLU A 47 -18.99 -22.24 6.81
CA GLU A 47 -19.64 -22.89 7.94
C GLU A 47 -18.94 -24.22 8.30
N PRO A 48 -18.85 -24.55 9.60
CA PRO A 48 -18.25 -25.81 10.04
C PRO A 48 -18.81 -27.02 9.30
N LYS A 49 -17.92 -27.84 8.72
CA LYS A 49 -18.27 -29.06 7.94
C LYS A 49 -19.01 -28.78 6.62
N GLU A 50 -19.09 -27.55 6.16
CA GLU A 50 -19.65 -27.22 4.85
C GLU A 50 -18.85 -27.90 3.73
N THR A 51 -19.52 -28.37 2.70
CA THR A 51 -18.88 -28.90 1.49
C THR A 51 -18.58 -27.73 0.57
N ILE A 52 -17.30 -27.58 0.20
CA ILE A 52 -16.82 -26.55 -0.71
C ILE A 52 -16.58 -27.18 -2.07
N VAL A 53 -17.16 -26.57 -3.08
CA VAL A 53 -17.02 -26.96 -4.48
C VAL A 53 -16.26 -25.85 -5.19
N VAL A 54 -15.16 -26.22 -5.82
CA VAL A 54 -14.31 -25.31 -6.60
C VAL A 54 -14.37 -25.71 -8.06
N ASP A 55 -14.89 -24.83 -8.92
CA ASP A 55 -14.87 -25.01 -10.37
C ASP A 55 -13.77 -24.15 -10.97
N PHE A 56 -12.85 -24.77 -11.68
CA PHE A 56 -11.75 -24.09 -12.35
C PHE A 56 -11.36 -24.81 -13.64
N ASN A 57 -11.25 -24.05 -14.71
CA ASN A 57 -10.82 -24.53 -16.05
C ASN A 57 -11.59 -25.79 -16.49
N GLY A 58 -12.94 -25.78 -16.35
CA GLY A 58 -13.84 -26.85 -16.75
C GLY A 58 -13.80 -28.11 -15.88
N LYS A 59 -13.12 -28.06 -14.73
CA LYS A 59 -13.05 -29.17 -13.78
C LYS A 59 -13.57 -28.76 -12.42
N GLN A 60 -14.24 -29.71 -11.75
CA GLN A 60 -14.79 -29.51 -10.42
C GLN A 60 -13.98 -30.28 -9.38
N TYR A 61 -13.68 -29.61 -8.27
CA TYR A 61 -12.96 -30.15 -7.13
C TYR A 61 -13.77 -29.95 -5.86
N LYS A 62 -13.62 -30.83 -4.87
CA LYS A 62 -14.40 -30.79 -3.63
C LYS A 62 -13.50 -30.94 -2.42
N THR A 63 -13.77 -30.14 -1.41
CA THR A 63 -13.20 -30.27 -0.07
C THR A 63 -14.27 -30.00 0.98
N ARG A 64 -13.93 -30.06 2.25
CA ARG A 64 -14.84 -29.80 3.35
C ARG A 64 -14.20 -28.91 4.39
N ALA A 65 -14.95 -27.93 4.88
CA ALA A 65 -14.52 -27.09 5.98
C ALA A 65 -14.33 -27.90 7.27
N SER A 66 -13.34 -27.53 8.05
CA SER A 66 -13.03 -28.10 9.36
C SER A 66 -14.13 -27.81 10.38
N LYS A 67 -13.95 -28.28 11.62
CA LYS A 67 -14.83 -27.89 12.74
C LYS A 67 -14.72 -26.41 13.10
N THR A 68 -13.62 -25.75 12.74
CA THR A 68 -13.38 -24.33 12.94
C THR A 68 -13.77 -23.46 11.74
N GLY A 69 -14.28 -24.09 10.65
CA GLY A 69 -14.71 -23.41 9.44
C GLY A 69 -13.61 -23.22 8.40
N GLU A 70 -12.36 -23.51 8.71
CA GLU A 70 -11.24 -23.39 7.76
C GLU A 70 -11.28 -24.50 6.71
N TRP A 71 -10.98 -24.17 5.48
CA TRP A 71 -10.86 -25.14 4.40
C TRP A 71 -9.71 -24.80 3.47
N SER A 72 -9.17 -25.80 2.83
CA SER A 72 -8.18 -25.67 1.77
C SER A 72 -8.30 -26.79 0.75
N ILE A 73 -7.83 -26.51 -0.47
CA ILE A 73 -7.73 -27.49 -1.54
C ILE A 73 -6.53 -27.13 -2.43
N ASN A 74 -5.83 -28.13 -2.92
CA ASN A 74 -4.80 -27.93 -3.94
C ASN A 74 -5.37 -28.33 -5.29
N LEU A 75 -5.54 -27.38 -6.20
CA LEU A 75 -5.84 -27.68 -7.59
C LEU A 75 -4.57 -28.24 -8.27
N PRO A 76 -4.71 -29.16 -9.24
CA PRO A 76 -3.55 -29.62 -10.00
C PRO A 76 -2.83 -28.46 -10.71
N GLU A 77 -1.56 -28.67 -10.97
CA GLU A 77 -0.76 -27.73 -11.76
C GLU A 77 -1.43 -27.39 -13.09
N GLN A 78 -1.28 -26.16 -13.51
CA GLN A 78 -1.82 -25.62 -14.76
C GLN A 78 -0.69 -24.98 -15.56
N LYS A 79 -0.80 -25.03 -16.88
CA LYS A 79 0.02 -24.23 -17.79
C LYS A 79 -0.47 -22.78 -17.78
N ALA A 80 0.39 -21.85 -18.19
CA ALA A 80 0.00 -20.46 -18.37
C ALA A 80 -1.21 -20.33 -19.32
N GLY A 81 -2.11 -19.43 -18.99
CA GLY A 81 -3.32 -19.18 -19.77
C GLY A 81 -4.32 -18.31 -19.05
N GLY A 82 -5.46 -18.09 -19.69
CA GLY A 82 -6.55 -17.22 -19.18
C GLY A 82 -7.12 -16.33 -20.29
N PRO A 83 -8.10 -15.47 -19.98
CA PRO A 83 -8.73 -15.37 -18.65
C PRO A 83 -9.65 -16.55 -18.33
N TYR A 84 -9.66 -16.96 -17.09
CA TYR A 84 -10.53 -17.98 -16.53
C TYR A 84 -11.50 -17.38 -15.52
N GLU A 85 -12.56 -18.12 -15.23
CA GLU A 85 -13.41 -17.94 -14.07
C GLU A 85 -13.06 -18.99 -13.02
N LEU A 86 -12.90 -18.57 -11.75
CA LEU A 86 -12.80 -19.46 -10.60
C LEU A 86 -14.09 -19.33 -9.79
N LYS A 87 -14.86 -20.42 -9.68
CA LYS A 87 -16.04 -20.46 -8.84
C LYS A 87 -15.77 -21.25 -7.57
N ILE A 88 -16.22 -20.71 -6.45
CA ILE A 88 -16.14 -21.37 -5.14
C ILE A 88 -17.53 -21.27 -4.52
N ASN A 89 -18.29 -22.37 -4.53
CA ASN A 89 -19.71 -22.39 -4.20
C ASN A 89 -20.48 -21.34 -5.03
N GLN A 90 -21.03 -20.30 -4.36
CA GLN A 90 -21.78 -19.20 -4.99
C GLN A 90 -20.86 -18.03 -5.41
N THR A 91 -19.63 -17.99 -4.92
CA THR A 91 -18.68 -16.89 -5.20
C THR A 91 -17.99 -17.13 -6.52
N SER A 92 -18.03 -16.14 -7.41
CA SER A 92 -17.36 -16.17 -8.71
C SER A 92 -16.29 -15.10 -8.77
N ILE A 93 -15.07 -15.50 -9.14
CA ILE A 93 -13.91 -14.63 -9.35
C ILE A 93 -13.60 -14.61 -10.84
N GLN A 94 -13.60 -13.41 -11.41
CA GLN A 94 -13.51 -13.21 -12.85
C GLN A 94 -12.09 -12.76 -13.28
N ASP A 95 -11.79 -12.95 -14.56
CA ASP A 95 -10.57 -12.47 -15.20
C ASP A 95 -9.29 -13.03 -14.52
N VAL A 96 -9.32 -14.33 -14.16
CA VAL A 96 -8.21 -15.04 -13.50
C VAL A 96 -7.23 -15.52 -14.55
N TYR A 97 -5.94 -15.24 -14.35
CA TYR A 97 -4.89 -15.80 -15.18
C TYR A 97 -4.06 -16.83 -14.41
N VAL A 98 -3.48 -17.76 -15.13
CA VAL A 98 -2.40 -18.63 -14.66
C VAL A 98 -1.11 -18.14 -15.31
N GLY A 99 -0.10 -17.82 -14.52
CA GLY A 99 1.15 -17.24 -14.97
C GLY A 99 2.21 -17.30 -13.88
N ASP A 100 3.16 -16.38 -13.90
CA ASP A 100 4.19 -16.30 -12.87
C ASP A 100 3.82 -15.28 -11.80
N VAL A 101 3.91 -15.67 -10.53
CA VAL A 101 3.57 -14.82 -9.39
C VAL A 101 4.81 -14.51 -8.57
N TYR A 102 5.08 -13.22 -8.35
CA TYR A 102 6.23 -12.75 -7.58
C TYR A 102 5.78 -11.97 -6.34
N LEU A 103 6.38 -12.32 -5.21
CA LEU A 103 6.24 -11.56 -3.97
C LEU A 103 7.34 -10.50 -3.90
N CYS A 104 6.93 -9.24 -3.91
CA CYS A 104 7.80 -8.08 -3.74
C CYS A 104 7.66 -7.54 -2.33
N SER A 105 8.73 -7.54 -1.55
CA SER A 105 8.71 -7.16 -0.13
C SER A 105 9.90 -6.27 0.24
N GLY A 106 9.76 -5.48 1.28
CA GLY A 106 10.78 -4.60 1.80
C GLY A 106 10.25 -3.28 2.34
N GLN A 107 11.09 -2.27 2.33
CA GLN A 107 10.71 -0.94 2.83
C GLN A 107 10.61 0.10 1.69
N SER A 108 11.03 1.34 1.93
CA SER A 108 10.77 2.50 1.06
C SER A 108 11.10 2.31 -0.42
N ASN A 109 12.19 1.65 -0.78
CA ASN A 109 12.52 1.40 -2.19
C ASN A 109 11.56 0.43 -2.88
N MET A 110 11.02 -0.54 -2.13
CA MET A 110 10.00 -1.46 -2.65
C MET A 110 8.58 -0.89 -2.59
N GLU A 111 8.41 0.29 -1.97
CA GLU A 111 7.15 0.98 -1.85
C GLU A 111 7.03 2.20 -2.75
N LEU A 112 8.17 2.80 -3.16
CA LEU A 112 8.23 3.99 -4.01
C LEU A 112 7.39 3.78 -5.27
N THR A 113 6.37 4.62 -5.44
CA THR A 113 5.42 4.47 -6.55
C THR A 113 5.96 4.97 -7.88
N VAL A 114 5.44 4.43 -8.98
CA VAL A 114 5.71 4.88 -10.36
C VAL A 114 5.47 6.39 -10.50
N LYS A 115 4.41 6.92 -9.88
CA LYS A 115 4.11 8.35 -9.88
C LYS A 115 5.30 9.21 -9.41
N ARG A 116 6.10 8.72 -8.47
CA ARG A 116 7.24 9.46 -7.91
C ARG A 116 8.50 9.43 -8.78
N VAL A 117 8.53 8.61 -9.82
CA VAL A 117 9.63 8.54 -10.78
C VAL A 117 9.26 9.08 -12.17
N MET A 118 8.07 9.68 -12.28
CA MET A 118 7.55 10.24 -13.52
C MET A 118 8.45 11.30 -14.16
N ASP A 119 9.18 12.09 -13.35
CA ASP A 119 10.06 13.13 -13.90
C ASP A 119 11.14 12.54 -14.80
N LYS A 120 11.58 11.32 -14.52
CA LYS A 120 12.63 10.63 -15.29
C LYS A 120 12.09 9.70 -16.38
N TYR A 121 10.95 9.05 -16.14
CA TYR A 121 10.44 7.94 -16.96
C TYR A 121 9.07 8.22 -17.57
N LYS A 122 8.66 9.48 -17.68
CA LYS A 122 7.30 9.87 -18.09
C LYS A 122 6.86 9.24 -19.41
N ASP A 123 7.66 9.39 -20.44
CA ASP A 123 7.29 8.96 -21.79
C ASP A 123 7.16 7.43 -21.87
N GLU A 124 8.06 6.71 -21.22
CA GLU A 124 8.02 5.26 -21.13
C GLU A 124 6.77 4.78 -20.39
N ILE A 125 6.47 5.37 -19.22
CA ILE A 125 5.32 4.98 -18.39
C ILE A 125 4.01 5.31 -19.10
N MET A 126 3.90 6.49 -19.69
CA MET A 126 2.65 6.94 -20.32
C MET A 126 2.36 6.28 -21.68
N SER A 127 3.37 5.66 -22.30
CA SER A 127 3.21 4.91 -23.56
C SER A 127 2.93 3.42 -23.36
N TYR A 128 3.04 2.90 -22.12
CA TYR A 128 2.96 1.46 -21.85
C TYR A 128 1.69 1.07 -21.08
N GLU A 129 0.97 0.10 -21.61
CA GLU A 129 -0.14 -0.60 -20.95
C GLU A 129 -0.04 -2.09 -21.26
N ASN A 130 -0.30 -2.94 -20.29
CA ASN A 130 -0.30 -4.39 -20.49
C ASN A 130 -1.25 -5.09 -19.51
N ASN A 131 -2.32 -5.65 -20.03
CA ASN A 131 -3.32 -6.37 -19.23
C ASN A 131 -2.84 -7.71 -18.68
N LEU A 132 -1.70 -8.23 -19.12
CA LEU A 132 -1.09 -9.44 -18.56
C LEU A 132 -0.22 -9.14 -17.33
N ILE A 133 0.05 -7.88 -17.02
CA ILE A 133 0.70 -7.49 -15.76
C ILE A 133 -0.38 -7.13 -14.76
N ARG A 134 -0.41 -7.86 -13.66
CA ARG A 134 -1.37 -7.71 -12.56
C ARG A 134 -0.62 -7.39 -11.27
N TYR A 135 -1.15 -6.47 -10.51
CA TYR A 135 -0.51 -5.98 -9.29
C TYR A 135 -1.53 -5.88 -8.16
N THR A 136 -1.15 -6.35 -6.99
CA THR A 136 -1.88 -6.10 -5.76
C THR A 136 -0.93 -5.63 -4.67
N LYS A 137 -1.39 -4.71 -3.83
CA LYS A 137 -0.66 -4.24 -2.65
C LYS A 137 -1.43 -4.65 -1.40
N THR A 138 -0.75 -5.32 -0.48
CA THR A 138 -1.29 -5.62 0.84
C THR A 138 -1.52 -4.32 1.61
N LYS A 139 -2.73 -4.10 2.10
CA LYS A 139 -3.04 -2.95 2.94
C LYS A 139 -2.33 -3.02 4.28
N TYR A 140 -1.95 -1.87 4.79
CA TYR A 140 -1.32 -1.78 6.11
C TYR A 140 -2.30 -2.20 7.20
N ALA A 141 -1.85 -3.11 8.05
CA ALA A 141 -2.60 -3.53 9.22
C ALA A 141 -1.63 -3.79 10.38
N TYR A 142 -2.05 -3.44 11.58
CA TYR A 142 -1.32 -3.72 12.82
C TYR A 142 -2.03 -4.83 13.57
N ASN A 143 -1.31 -5.90 13.87
CA ASN A 143 -1.74 -6.91 14.81
C ASN A 143 -0.55 -7.39 15.62
N PHE A 144 -0.50 -7.03 16.90
CA PHE A 144 0.59 -7.44 17.79
C PHE A 144 0.31 -8.76 18.51
N ILE A 145 -0.89 -9.31 18.35
CA ILE A 145 -1.30 -10.55 19.03
C ILE A 145 -0.93 -11.77 18.19
N ALA A 146 -1.28 -11.76 16.90
CA ALA A 146 -1.03 -12.87 16.00
C ALA A 146 -0.89 -12.39 14.56
N PRO A 147 -0.22 -13.16 13.68
CA PRO A 147 -0.26 -12.94 12.24
C PRO A 147 -1.70 -12.90 11.75
N GLN A 148 -1.98 -12.06 10.78
CA GLN A 148 -3.29 -12.01 10.13
C GLN A 148 -3.28 -12.92 8.90
N GLU A 149 -4.26 -13.79 8.80
CA GLU A 149 -4.41 -14.71 7.67
C GLU A 149 -5.19 -14.09 6.52
N ASN A 150 -5.87 -12.98 6.77
CA ASN A 150 -6.64 -12.25 5.76
C ASN A 150 -6.12 -10.83 5.63
N SER A 151 -5.65 -10.49 4.45
CA SER A 151 -5.32 -9.12 4.06
C SER A 151 -6.34 -8.62 3.03
N GLU A 152 -6.70 -7.35 3.13
CA GLU A 152 -7.49 -6.72 2.08
C GLU A 152 -6.58 -6.43 0.89
N ASN A 153 -6.83 -7.10 -0.22
CA ASN A 153 -6.12 -6.94 -1.47
C ASN A 153 -7.11 -6.64 -2.60
N GLU A 154 -6.66 -5.88 -3.56
CA GLU A 154 -7.36 -5.64 -4.82
C GLU A 154 -6.34 -5.76 -5.95
N TRP A 155 -6.62 -6.63 -6.92
CA TRP A 155 -5.77 -6.76 -8.10
C TRP A 155 -6.12 -5.69 -9.13
N LYS A 156 -5.10 -5.06 -9.66
CA LYS A 156 -5.18 -4.03 -10.70
C LYS A 156 -4.39 -4.46 -11.92
N THR A 157 -4.83 -3.99 -13.08
CA THR A 157 -4.09 -4.19 -14.34
C THR A 157 -3.10 -3.06 -14.55
N CYS A 158 -2.05 -3.32 -15.32
CA CYS A 158 -1.08 -2.30 -15.72
C CYS A 158 -1.65 -1.42 -16.84
N ASN A 159 -2.64 -0.59 -16.50
CA ASN A 159 -3.12 0.51 -17.33
C ASN A 159 -2.50 1.83 -16.87
N ARG A 160 -2.60 2.88 -17.68
CA ARG A 160 -1.95 4.19 -17.41
C ARG A 160 -2.34 4.82 -16.08
N LYS A 161 -3.56 4.61 -15.61
CA LYS A 161 -4.06 5.18 -14.37
C LYS A 161 -3.55 4.37 -13.17
N ASP A 162 -3.80 3.07 -13.17
CA ASP A 162 -3.51 2.21 -12.03
C ASP A 162 -2.01 1.98 -11.84
N ALA A 163 -1.24 1.93 -12.94
CA ALA A 163 0.20 1.75 -12.91
C ALA A 163 0.94 2.87 -12.15
N LEU A 164 0.37 4.07 -12.06
CA LEU A 164 0.97 5.17 -11.30
C LEU A 164 1.10 4.88 -9.80
N ASP A 165 0.23 4.03 -9.28
CA ASP A 165 0.21 3.60 -7.88
C ASP A 165 0.99 2.31 -7.62
N PHE A 166 1.49 1.63 -8.67
CA PHE A 166 2.35 0.46 -8.50
C PHE A 166 3.70 0.88 -7.92
N ALA A 167 4.33 -0.02 -7.17
CA ALA A 167 5.72 0.17 -6.79
C ALA A 167 6.61 0.20 -8.04
N ALA A 168 7.46 1.21 -8.18
CA ALA A 168 8.25 1.41 -9.40
C ALA A 168 9.16 0.23 -9.73
N LEU A 169 9.89 -0.30 -8.73
CA LEU A 169 10.73 -1.49 -8.94
C LEU A 169 9.91 -2.69 -9.41
N CYS A 170 8.73 -2.90 -8.83
CA CYS A 170 7.84 -4.00 -9.22
C CYS A 170 7.28 -3.80 -10.63
N TYR A 171 6.96 -2.56 -11.01
CA TYR A 171 6.46 -2.22 -12.33
C TYR A 171 7.49 -2.53 -13.43
N PHE A 172 8.72 -2.02 -13.29
CA PHE A 172 9.79 -2.26 -14.26
C PHE A 172 10.19 -3.74 -14.31
N PHE A 173 10.30 -4.39 -13.15
CA PHE A 173 10.55 -5.83 -13.08
C PHE A 173 9.46 -6.63 -13.82
N ALA A 174 8.18 -6.36 -13.55
CA ALA A 174 7.08 -7.08 -14.18
C ALA A 174 7.03 -6.85 -15.69
N LYS A 175 7.37 -5.65 -16.16
CA LYS A 175 7.47 -5.32 -17.58
C LYS A 175 8.53 -6.17 -18.30
N GLU A 176 9.73 -6.26 -17.73
CA GLU A 176 10.82 -7.08 -18.27
C GLU A 176 10.47 -8.57 -18.25
N MET A 177 9.94 -9.06 -17.11
CA MET A 177 9.57 -10.47 -16.97
C MET A 177 8.44 -10.86 -17.93
N GLN A 178 7.47 -9.99 -18.14
CA GLN A 178 6.38 -10.27 -19.06
C GLN A 178 6.86 -10.33 -20.50
N ALA A 179 7.76 -9.42 -20.89
CA ALA A 179 8.37 -9.42 -22.22
C ALA A 179 9.24 -10.68 -22.47
N GLU A 180 9.95 -11.17 -21.45
CA GLU A 180 10.80 -12.37 -21.54
C GLU A 180 9.99 -13.66 -21.53
N LYS A 181 8.99 -13.77 -20.65
CA LYS A 181 8.25 -15.03 -20.43
C LYS A 181 6.99 -15.17 -21.27
N GLU A 182 6.47 -14.07 -21.82
CA GLU A 182 5.24 -14.00 -22.63
C GLU A 182 4.00 -14.61 -21.94
N VAL A 183 3.98 -14.59 -20.58
CA VAL A 183 2.88 -15.08 -19.75
C VAL A 183 2.33 -13.96 -18.85
N ALA A 184 1.18 -14.19 -18.23
CA ALA A 184 0.67 -13.25 -17.21
C ALA A 184 1.64 -13.19 -16.04
N ILE A 185 1.92 -11.97 -15.55
CA ILE A 185 2.77 -11.68 -14.39
C ILE A 185 1.92 -11.10 -13.27
N GLY A 186 1.86 -11.80 -12.15
CA GLY A 186 1.21 -11.35 -10.93
C GLY A 186 2.23 -10.82 -9.92
N ILE A 187 2.06 -9.58 -9.48
CA ILE A 187 2.89 -8.99 -8.44
C ILE A 187 2.08 -8.82 -7.16
N ILE A 188 2.54 -9.45 -6.10
CA ILE A 188 2.03 -9.24 -4.74
C ILE A 188 3.04 -8.35 -4.03
N ASN A 189 2.69 -7.09 -3.80
CA ASN A 189 3.55 -6.16 -3.07
C ASN A 189 3.17 -6.13 -1.58
N SER A 190 4.10 -6.53 -0.73
CA SER A 190 4.04 -6.42 0.73
C SER A 190 5.24 -5.62 1.19
N SER A 191 5.15 -4.30 1.13
CA SER A 191 6.22 -3.38 1.50
C SER A 191 5.71 -2.28 2.43
N TRP A 192 6.59 -1.79 3.31
CA TRP A 192 6.26 -0.73 4.25
C TRP A 192 7.49 0.13 4.56
N GLY A 193 7.47 1.38 4.10
CA GLY A 193 8.57 2.32 4.28
C GLY A 193 8.87 2.60 5.75
N GLY A 194 10.14 2.83 6.06
CA GLY A 194 10.60 3.14 7.42
C GLY A 194 10.67 1.94 8.38
N THR A 195 10.27 0.74 7.97
CA THR A 195 10.34 -0.45 8.82
C THR A 195 11.77 -0.93 9.03
N LYS A 196 12.03 -1.49 10.22
CA LYS A 196 13.31 -2.13 10.54
C LYS A 196 13.31 -3.58 10.04
N ILE A 197 14.48 -4.16 9.81
CA ILE A 197 14.62 -5.55 9.35
C ILE A 197 13.90 -6.55 10.28
N ALA A 198 13.88 -6.28 11.58
CA ALA A 198 13.16 -7.09 12.56
C ALA A 198 11.64 -7.20 12.27
N SER A 199 11.04 -6.20 11.61
CA SER A 199 9.62 -6.23 11.23
C SER A 199 9.31 -7.28 10.15
N TRP A 200 10.34 -7.76 9.45
CA TRP A 200 10.27 -8.76 8.38
C TRP A 200 10.79 -10.14 8.84
N SER A 201 11.08 -10.27 10.12
CA SER A 201 11.58 -11.51 10.71
C SER A 201 10.48 -12.22 11.50
N THR A 202 10.51 -13.55 11.52
CA THR A 202 9.54 -14.30 12.32
C THR A 202 9.80 -14.10 13.82
N ARG A 203 8.75 -14.17 14.63
CA ARG A 203 8.88 -14.13 16.09
C ARG A 203 9.90 -15.18 16.60
N GLN A 204 9.83 -16.41 16.09
CA GLN A 204 10.74 -17.49 16.44
C GLN A 204 12.21 -17.13 16.20
N SER A 205 12.53 -16.45 15.09
CA SER A 205 13.90 -16.01 14.80
C SER A 205 14.38 -14.90 15.73
N LEU A 206 13.46 -14.00 16.13
CA LEU A 206 13.77 -12.88 17.02
C LEU A 206 13.88 -13.29 18.48
N GLU A 207 13.18 -14.33 18.92
CA GLU A 207 13.24 -14.84 20.31
C GLU A 207 14.62 -15.38 20.71
N LYS A 208 15.56 -15.50 19.78
CA LYS A 208 16.97 -15.80 20.07
C LYS A 208 17.69 -14.62 20.76
N TYR A 209 17.16 -13.40 20.66
CA TYR A 209 17.75 -12.18 21.20
C TYR A 209 16.96 -11.69 22.42
N GLU A 210 17.66 -11.42 23.54
CA GLU A 210 17.02 -11.11 24.84
C GLU A 210 16.13 -9.83 24.76
N ASN A 211 16.59 -8.78 24.08
CA ASN A 211 15.84 -7.55 23.90
C ASN A 211 14.48 -7.75 23.18
N PHE A 212 14.35 -8.77 22.33
CA PHE A 212 13.07 -9.12 21.70
C PHE A 212 12.23 -10.02 22.60
N LYS A 213 12.83 -10.93 23.35
CA LYS A 213 12.11 -11.75 24.35
C LYS A 213 11.38 -10.89 25.38
N GLU A 214 12.06 -9.87 25.90
CA GLU A 214 11.46 -8.91 26.85
C GLU A 214 10.26 -8.19 26.23
N LYS A 215 10.41 -7.70 24.99
CA LYS A 215 9.30 -7.06 24.27
C LYS A 215 8.11 -8.00 24.09
N PHE A 216 8.33 -9.24 23.71
CA PHE A 216 7.26 -10.20 23.48
C PHE A 216 6.56 -10.66 24.78
N ARG A 217 7.22 -10.53 25.93
CA ARG A 217 6.62 -10.78 27.26
C ARG A 217 5.81 -9.60 27.78
N SER A 218 6.00 -8.42 27.21
CA SER A 218 5.30 -7.22 27.68
C SER A 218 3.81 -7.30 27.39
N SER A 219 2.98 -7.17 28.42
CA SER A 219 1.52 -7.19 28.34
C SER A 219 0.93 -6.07 27.49
N GLN A 220 1.68 -4.98 27.27
CA GLN A 220 1.21 -3.85 26.45
C GLN A 220 0.90 -4.27 25.00
N TYR A 221 1.65 -5.23 24.45
CA TYR A 221 1.42 -5.73 23.09
C TYR A 221 0.22 -6.66 22.97
N SER A 222 -0.34 -7.10 24.09
CA SER A 222 -1.60 -7.87 24.12
C SER A 222 -2.84 -6.98 24.19
N ASN A 223 -2.66 -5.67 24.36
CA ASN A 223 -3.75 -4.70 24.33
C ASN A 223 -4.06 -4.31 22.85
N PRO A 224 -5.26 -4.57 22.34
CA PRO A 224 -5.64 -4.21 20.98
C PRO A 224 -5.59 -2.68 20.71
N ASP A 225 -5.76 -1.85 21.73
CA ASP A 225 -5.75 -0.38 21.62
C ASP A 225 -4.31 0.20 21.65
N TYR A 226 -3.29 -0.64 21.92
CA TYR A 226 -1.92 -0.18 22.06
C TYR A 226 -1.37 0.50 20.80
N PRO A 227 -1.60 -0.01 19.56
CA PRO A 227 -1.15 0.65 18.34
C PRO A 227 -1.69 2.07 18.20
N ASP A 228 -2.98 2.25 18.44
CA ASP A 228 -3.64 3.56 18.35
C ASP A 228 -3.18 4.51 19.45
N SER A 229 -2.94 4.01 20.66
CA SER A 229 -2.41 4.82 21.76
C SER A 229 -1.00 5.35 21.43
N VAL A 230 -0.12 4.54 20.87
CA VAL A 230 1.22 4.94 20.43
C VAL A 230 1.14 5.96 19.30
N LYS A 231 0.31 5.70 18.30
CA LYS A 231 0.09 6.61 17.16
C LYS A 231 -0.40 7.98 17.63
N ASN A 232 -1.40 8.01 18.51
CA ASN A 232 -1.97 9.25 19.05
C ASN A 232 -0.95 10.02 19.88
N ALA A 233 -0.14 9.33 20.71
CA ALA A 233 0.93 9.95 21.48
C ALA A 233 2.00 10.58 20.56
N GLN A 234 2.41 9.89 19.51
CA GLN A 234 3.35 10.41 18.53
C GLN A 234 2.79 11.63 17.78
N GLN A 235 1.54 11.57 17.35
CA GLN A 235 0.88 12.70 16.70
C GLN A 235 0.80 13.93 17.61
N ALA A 236 0.49 13.72 18.89
CA ALA A 236 0.47 14.80 19.88
C ALA A 236 1.86 15.45 20.06
N GLN A 237 2.93 14.63 20.15
CA GLN A 237 4.30 15.14 20.23
C GLN A 237 4.70 15.95 18.99
N VAL A 238 4.40 15.44 17.79
CA VAL A 238 4.68 16.14 16.53
C VAL A 238 3.91 17.46 16.47
N SER A 239 2.63 17.46 16.83
CA SER A 239 1.82 18.68 16.86
C SER A 239 2.35 19.72 17.85
N GLN A 240 2.76 19.31 19.04
CA GLN A 240 3.38 20.21 20.03
C GLN A 240 4.72 20.76 19.53
N TRP A 241 5.52 19.94 18.83
CA TRP A 241 6.77 20.38 18.24
C TRP A 241 6.51 21.47 17.19
N HIS A 242 5.57 21.26 16.26
CA HIS A 242 5.22 22.25 15.24
C HIS A 242 4.67 23.55 15.85
N GLN A 243 3.85 23.46 16.90
CA GLN A 243 3.34 24.64 17.60
C GLN A 243 4.49 25.47 18.21
N ARG A 244 5.45 24.80 18.85
CA ARG A 244 6.64 25.48 19.39
C ARG A 244 7.47 26.12 18.29
N GLN A 245 7.73 25.41 17.21
CA GLN A 245 8.48 25.95 16.07
C GLN A 245 7.79 27.19 15.50
N ALA A 246 6.46 27.15 15.33
CA ALA A 246 5.71 28.32 14.83
C ALA A 246 5.73 29.52 15.82
N ALA A 247 5.69 29.23 17.12
CA ALA A 247 5.75 30.27 18.15
C ALA A 247 7.13 30.95 18.26
N ASP A 248 8.20 30.19 18.03
CA ASP A 248 9.57 30.65 18.18
C ASP A 248 10.21 31.14 16.86
N ASP A 249 9.50 30.97 15.72
CA ASP A 249 10.00 31.32 14.39
C ASP A 249 10.28 32.83 14.27
N LEU A 250 11.58 33.18 14.28
CA LEU A 250 12.06 34.55 14.13
C LEU A 250 11.74 35.12 12.75
N GLY A 251 11.82 34.27 11.70
CA GLY A 251 11.57 34.73 10.34
C GLY A 251 10.14 35.20 10.12
N SER A 252 9.17 34.58 10.80
CA SER A 252 7.80 35.06 10.82
C SER A 252 7.65 36.34 11.63
N LYS A 253 8.31 36.46 12.79
CA LYS A 253 8.26 37.66 13.67
C LYS A 253 8.91 38.87 13.00
N GLU A 254 10.03 38.68 12.37
CA GLU A 254 10.81 39.72 11.71
C GLU A 254 10.47 39.89 10.23
N LYS A 255 9.46 39.15 9.74
CA LYS A 255 8.96 39.25 8.37
C LYS A 255 10.00 38.96 7.30
N TRP A 256 10.85 37.97 7.51
CA TRP A 256 11.93 37.59 6.58
C TRP A 256 11.47 37.25 5.17
N ILE A 257 10.20 36.91 4.98
CA ILE A 257 9.59 36.66 3.67
C ILE A 257 9.25 37.95 2.92
N HIS A 258 9.27 39.12 3.59
CA HIS A 258 8.87 40.37 2.96
C HIS A 258 9.89 40.82 1.89
N GLU A 259 9.38 41.40 0.81
CA GLU A 259 10.22 41.83 -0.33
C GLU A 259 11.34 42.82 0.09
N SER A 260 11.00 43.74 0.98
CA SER A 260 11.93 44.76 1.48
C SER A 260 12.87 44.29 2.60
N PHE A 261 12.80 43.03 3.01
CA PHE A 261 13.72 42.53 4.03
C PHE A 261 15.15 42.50 3.49
N ASP A 262 16.09 43.11 4.23
CA ASP A 262 17.51 43.09 3.91
C ASP A 262 18.15 41.79 4.46
N ALA A 263 18.60 40.93 3.57
CA ALA A 263 19.30 39.70 3.87
C ALA A 263 20.80 39.77 3.45
N SER A 264 21.36 40.95 3.37
CA SER A 264 22.75 41.15 2.92
C SER A 264 23.80 40.54 3.86
N ASP A 265 23.42 40.33 5.12
CA ASP A 265 24.24 39.68 6.14
C ASP A 265 24.01 38.17 6.26
N TRP A 266 23.11 37.60 5.44
CA TRP A 266 22.90 36.17 5.42
C TRP A 266 24.06 35.44 4.75
N GLU A 267 24.34 34.21 5.25
CA GLU A 267 25.34 33.34 4.65
C GLU A 267 24.86 32.88 3.24
N GLU A 268 25.77 33.00 2.27
CA GLU A 268 25.55 32.44 0.93
C GLU A 268 25.91 30.95 0.93
N ILE A 269 24.99 30.13 0.50
CA ILE A 269 25.17 28.67 0.48
C ILE A 269 24.82 28.06 -0.87
N ASP A 270 25.50 26.98 -1.23
CA ASP A 270 25.10 26.08 -2.30
C ASP A 270 24.29 24.94 -1.70
N VAL A 271 22.95 25.00 -1.85
CA VAL A 271 22.03 24.00 -1.26
C VAL A 271 22.26 22.57 -1.75
N PHE A 272 22.94 22.38 -2.89
CA PHE A 272 23.21 21.06 -3.45
C PHE A 272 24.55 20.48 -3.00
N ASN A 273 25.54 21.33 -2.72
CA ASN A 273 26.90 20.91 -2.43
C ASN A 273 27.36 21.22 -0.99
N SER A 274 26.55 21.93 -0.21
CA SER A 274 26.88 22.27 1.18
C SER A 274 26.08 21.41 2.19
N ASN A 275 26.66 21.19 3.37
CA ASN A 275 26.01 20.51 4.50
C ASN A 275 25.18 21.49 5.36
N TRP A 276 24.40 22.36 4.73
CA TRP A 276 23.63 23.41 5.43
C TRP A 276 22.64 22.82 6.46
N GLY A 277 22.17 21.60 6.27
CA GLY A 277 21.25 20.89 7.19
C GLY A 277 21.94 20.28 8.42
N GLY A 278 23.23 20.54 8.62
CA GLY A 278 24.01 19.91 9.68
C GLY A 278 24.45 18.48 9.35
N SER A 279 25.08 17.82 10.31
CA SER A 279 25.51 16.43 10.17
C SER A 279 24.44 15.45 10.67
N ARG A 280 24.57 14.17 10.31
CA ARG A 280 23.71 13.09 10.82
C ARG A 280 23.67 13.02 12.36
N ASN A 281 24.78 13.39 13.02
CA ASN A 281 24.92 13.36 14.47
C ASN A 281 24.54 14.70 15.13
N SER A 282 24.41 15.77 14.35
CA SER A 282 24.04 17.12 14.81
C SER A 282 23.20 17.80 13.72
N PRO A 283 21.96 17.35 13.48
CA PRO A 283 21.10 17.96 12.50
C PRO A 283 20.62 19.32 12.97
N LEU A 284 20.56 20.29 12.05
CA LEU A 284 19.89 21.56 12.28
C LEU A 284 18.39 21.36 12.09
N ASN A 285 17.67 21.25 13.20
CA ASN A 285 16.21 21.10 13.18
C ASN A 285 15.55 22.47 13.35
N GLY A 286 14.48 22.73 12.61
CA GLY A 286 13.71 23.95 12.73
C GLY A 286 13.22 24.50 11.40
N VAL A 287 12.93 25.79 11.36
CA VAL A 287 12.52 26.52 10.16
C VAL A 287 13.76 27.19 9.55
N HIS A 288 14.01 26.92 8.29
CA HIS A 288 15.12 27.51 7.53
C HIS A 288 14.56 28.41 6.44
N TYR A 289 15.13 29.59 6.30
CA TYR A 289 14.75 30.56 5.29
C TYR A 289 15.85 30.68 4.24
N PHE A 290 15.46 30.53 2.98
CA PHE A 290 16.32 30.69 1.81
C PHE A 290 15.80 31.84 0.96
N ARG A 291 16.68 32.70 0.47
CA ARG A 291 16.34 33.79 -0.44
C ARG A 291 17.23 33.74 -1.65
N GLN A 292 16.63 33.99 -2.82
CA GLN A 292 17.37 34.13 -4.07
C GLN A 292 16.77 35.27 -4.90
N ARG A 293 17.61 36.09 -5.49
CA ARG A 293 17.20 37.08 -6.49
C ARG A 293 17.36 36.48 -7.86
N ILE A 294 16.31 36.55 -8.67
CA ILE A 294 16.29 36.07 -10.05
C ILE A 294 15.93 37.24 -10.94
N ASN A 295 16.83 37.58 -11.88
CA ASN A 295 16.57 38.58 -12.88
C ASN A 295 15.78 37.95 -14.05
N ILE A 296 14.55 38.41 -14.27
CA ILE A 296 13.74 37.96 -15.39
C ILE A 296 14.02 38.89 -16.59
N PRO A 297 14.48 38.36 -17.73
CA PRO A 297 14.66 39.16 -18.95
C PRO A 297 13.34 39.87 -19.34
N GLU A 298 13.48 41.11 -19.83
CA GLU A 298 12.30 41.90 -20.25
C GLU A 298 11.44 41.21 -21.30
N SER A 299 12.07 40.41 -22.18
CA SER A 299 11.38 39.57 -23.18
C SER A 299 10.44 38.50 -22.60
N LEU A 300 10.58 38.16 -21.33
CA LEU A 300 9.75 37.21 -20.60
C LEU A 300 8.76 37.87 -19.63
N ALA A 301 8.85 39.22 -19.50
CA ALA A 301 7.95 39.96 -18.63
C ALA A 301 6.47 39.76 -19.03
N GLY A 302 5.59 39.57 -18.06
CA GLY A 302 4.16 39.38 -18.28
C GLY A 302 3.76 37.99 -18.82
N GLN A 303 4.72 37.09 -19.06
CA GLN A 303 4.43 35.73 -19.49
C GLN A 303 4.14 34.83 -18.32
N LYS A 304 3.30 33.79 -18.54
CA LYS A 304 3.03 32.74 -17.56
C LYS A 304 4.29 31.90 -17.35
N ALA A 305 4.71 31.76 -16.10
CA ALA A 305 5.86 30.96 -15.72
C ALA A 305 5.50 29.87 -14.71
N THR A 306 6.30 28.79 -14.68
CA THR A 306 6.20 27.72 -13.68
C THR A 306 7.51 27.65 -12.92
N LEU A 307 7.44 27.87 -11.60
CA LEU A 307 8.57 27.66 -10.72
C LEU A 307 8.66 26.18 -10.34
N ARG A 308 9.81 25.54 -10.60
CA ARG A 308 10.10 24.16 -10.20
C ARG A 308 11.18 24.17 -9.14
N VAL A 309 10.80 23.87 -7.90
CA VAL A 309 11.71 23.87 -6.74
C VAL A 309 12.26 22.47 -6.40
N GLY A 310 11.91 21.46 -7.22
CA GLY A 310 12.34 20.07 -6.97
C GLY A 310 11.57 19.39 -5.85
N THR A 311 12.18 18.39 -5.24
CA THR A 311 11.61 17.68 -4.09
C THR A 311 12.09 18.34 -2.81
N LEU A 312 11.18 18.95 -2.08
CA LEU A 312 11.42 19.52 -0.76
C LEU A 312 11.00 18.53 0.33
N LYS A 313 11.80 18.51 1.39
CA LYS A 313 11.60 17.62 2.53
C LYS A 313 11.82 18.46 3.80
N ASP A 314 10.87 18.49 4.72
CA ASP A 314 9.64 17.71 4.88
C ASP A 314 8.39 18.52 4.49
N SER A 315 8.38 19.83 4.75
CA SER A 315 7.34 20.79 4.38
C SER A 315 7.96 22.13 4.02
N ASP A 316 7.32 22.89 3.15
CA ASP A 316 7.76 24.21 2.74
C ASP A 316 6.63 25.17 2.47
N ALA A 317 7.00 26.44 2.41
CA ALA A 317 6.18 27.51 1.84
C ALA A 317 7.06 28.35 0.93
N THR A 318 6.71 28.40 -0.35
CA THR A 318 7.45 29.14 -1.38
C THR A 318 6.79 30.48 -1.66
N TYR A 319 7.60 31.53 -1.69
CA TYR A 319 7.13 32.91 -1.90
C TYR A 319 7.85 33.53 -3.10
N ILE A 320 7.16 34.38 -3.85
CA ILE A 320 7.72 35.27 -4.87
C ILE A 320 7.32 36.71 -4.49
N ASN A 321 8.30 37.60 -4.28
CA ASN A 321 8.07 38.98 -3.89
C ASN A 321 7.08 39.11 -2.71
N GLY A 322 7.25 38.28 -1.68
CA GLY A 322 6.41 38.27 -0.49
C GLY A 322 5.05 37.57 -0.63
N VAL A 323 4.68 37.14 -1.83
CA VAL A 323 3.42 36.43 -2.10
C VAL A 323 3.65 34.93 -2.06
N CYS A 324 2.89 34.19 -1.25
CA CYS A 324 2.95 32.72 -1.20
C CYS A 324 2.40 32.13 -2.49
N VAL A 325 3.25 31.43 -3.26
CA VAL A 325 2.90 30.80 -4.54
C VAL A 325 2.73 29.28 -4.43
N GLY A 326 3.17 28.68 -3.34
CA GLY A 326 3.01 27.24 -3.11
C GLY A 326 3.32 26.83 -1.68
N ARG A 327 2.76 25.69 -1.27
CA ARG A 327 3.05 25.04 0.00
C ARG A 327 3.09 23.54 -0.20
N THR A 328 4.05 22.88 0.44
CA THR A 328 4.09 21.42 0.56
C THR A 328 3.92 21.06 2.03
N SER A 329 2.94 20.23 2.33
CA SER A 329 2.77 19.67 3.67
C SER A 329 3.63 18.42 3.84
N TYR A 330 3.93 18.08 5.10
CA TYR A 330 4.60 16.82 5.44
C TYR A 330 3.80 15.63 4.90
N GLN A 331 4.39 14.86 3.99
CA GLN A 331 3.69 13.80 3.26
C GLN A 331 3.88 12.40 3.85
N TYR A 332 4.76 12.25 4.84
CA TYR A 332 4.91 10.99 5.53
C TYR A 332 4.12 11.05 6.84
N PRO A 333 2.98 10.37 6.93
CA PRO A 333 2.33 10.22 8.24
C PRO A 333 3.29 9.50 9.18
N PRO A 334 3.31 9.86 10.45
CA PRO A 334 4.13 9.21 11.45
C PRO A 334 3.81 7.71 11.58
#